data_e1b07c9a5520edf6cd6b74f91194c2b9
#
_entry.id   e1b07c9a5520edf6cd6b74f91194c2b9
#
_cell.length_a   1.000
_cell.length_b   1.000
_cell.length_c   1.000
_cell.angle_alpha   90.00
_cell.angle_beta   90.00
_cell.angle_gamma   90.00
#
_symmetry.space_group_name_H-M   'P 1'
#
loop_
_entity.id
_entity.type
_entity.pdbx_description
1 polymer ?
#
loop_
_entity_poly.entity_id
_entity_poly.type
_entity_poly.pdbx_seq_one_letter_code
_entity_poly.pdbx_strand_id
1 'polypeptide(L)'
;MSEITVLGIFVADISFSGPKIPSIGETILGKKYNVGPGGKGCNQAIAISRLGGNVSFISKIGKDNYGELALNTLKKNEISEENILQDGNQQTGVAGILVDENTGKNAINVIVGAPTSITIDEINKKINLIKKSKIFLTQLELPKNVTLHCLKTAKESGCITILNPAPASEISKEFYDNIDFFTPNETEAEFYTGIKITNEKE
;
A
#
# COMPACT_ATOMS: atom_id res chain seq x y z
N MET A 1 -7.62 -18.77 11.32
CA MET A 1 -6.29 -18.20 11.05
C MET A 1 -6.32 -17.67 9.63
N SER A 2 -5.82 -16.46 9.39
CA SER A 2 -5.81 -15.92 8.03
C SER A 2 -4.83 -16.71 7.16
N GLU A 3 -5.20 -16.92 5.91
CA GLU A 3 -4.32 -17.60 4.96
C GLU A 3 -3.35 -16.64 4.29
N ILE A 4 -3.71 -15.36 4.24
CA ILE A 4 -2.94 -14.30 3.59
C ILE A 4 -2.73 -13.15 4.57
N THR A 5 -1.48 -12.72 4.74
CA THR A 5 -1.16 -11.49 5.47
C THR A 5 -0.65 -10.44 4.49
N VAL A 6 -1.28 -9.28 4.48
CA VAL A 6 -0.81 -8.10 3.75
C VAL A 6 -0.21 -7.11 4.75
N LEU A 7 1.02 -6.70 4.52
CA LEU A 7 1.66 -5.59 5.21
C LEU A 7 1.76 -4.41 4.23
N GLY A 8 1.21 -3.26 4.60
CA GLY A 8 1.23 -2.10 3.72
C GLY A 8 0.58 -0.87 4.33
N ILE A 9 0.37 0.16 3.52
CA ILE A 9 -0.21 1.41 3.98
C ILE A 9 -1.71 1.51 3.67
N PHE A 10 -2.39 2.29 4.50
CA PHE A 10 -3.64 2.95 4.19
C PHE A 10 -3.35 4.45 3.98
N VAL A 11 -3.96 5.05 2.98
CA VAL A 11 -4.05 6.50 2.79
C VAL A 11 -5.50 6.87 2.47
N ALA A 12 -5.94 8.06 2.87
CA ALA A 12 -7.21 8.60 2.40
C ALA A 12 -6.97 9.26 1.03
N ASP A 13 -7.61 8.73 -0.01
CA ASP A 13 -7.58 9.31 -1.35
C ASP A 13 -8.62 10.44 -1.43
N ILE A 14 -8.15 11.67 -1.63
CA ILE A 14 -8.98 12.86 -1.81
C ILE A 14 -8.86 13.28 -3.26
N SER A 15 -9.86 12.92 -4.06
CA SER A 15 -9.86 13.23 -5.49
C SER A 15 -10.71 14.47 -5.79
N PHE A 16 -10.18 15.32 -6.64
CA PHE A 16 -10.84 16.52 -7.17
C PHE A 16 -10.92 16.40 -8.69
N SER A 17 -12.12 16.42 -9.23
CA SER A 17 -12.36 16.31 -10.68
C SER A 17 -12.75 17.65 -11.26
N GLY A 18 -12.18 17.99 -12.39
CA GLY A 18 -12.42 19.22 -13.11
C GLY A 18 -12.12 19.13 -14.60
N PRO A 19 -12.29 20.24 -15.33
CA PRO A 19 -12.11 20.25 -16.79
C PRO A 19 -10.66 20.05 -17.24
N LYS A 20 -9.71 20.24 -16.34
CA LYS A 20 -8.27 20.04 -16.55
C LYS A 20 -7.54 20.00 -15.21
N ILE A 21 -6.27 19.62 -15.22
CA ILE A 21 -5.36 19.83 -14.09
C ILE A 21 -4.87 21.29 -14.16
N PRO A 22 -4.98 22.10 -13.07
CA PRO A 22 -4.54 23.50 -13.10
C PRO A 22 -3.04 23.61 -13.26
N SER A 23 -2.60 24.64 -13.99
CA SER A 23 -1.19 25.04 -14.06
C SER A 23 -0.76 25.75 -12.79
N ILE A 24 0.57 25.88 -12.58
CA ILE A 24 1.11 26.63 -11.44
C ILE A 24 0.56 28.07 -11.46
N GLY A 25 -0.02 28.50 -10.33
CA GLY A 25 -0.63 29.82 -10.17
C GLY A 25 -2.05 29.94 -10.72
N GLU A 26 -2.60 28.87 -11.32
CA GLU A 26 -3.96 28.88 -11.84
C GLU A 26 -4.95 28.35 -10.80
N THR A 27 -6.12 28.99 -10.73
CA THR A 27 -7.28 28.49 -9.98
C THR A 27 -8.36 28.08 -10.98
N ILE A 28 -8.86 26.86 -10.86
CA ILE A 28 -9.99 26.36 -11.66
C ILE A 28 -11.16 26.01 -10.76
N LEU A 29 -12.37 26.06 -11.30
CA LEU A 29 -13.55 25.54 -10.62
C LEU A 29 -13.70 24.06 -10.95
N GLY A 30 -13.54 23.20 -9.94
CA GLY A 30 -13.80 21.78 -10.04
C GLY A 30 -15.30 21.46 -10.07
N LYS A 31 -15.65 20.23 -10.43
CA LYS A 31 -17.04 19.76 -10.50
C LYS A 31 -17.45 18.92 -9.30
N LYS A 32 -16.56 18.07 -8.82
CA LYS A 32 -16.82 17.15 -7.69
C LYS A 32 -15.53 16.82 -6.96
N TYR A 33 -15.69 16.39 -5.72
CA TYR A 33 -14.63 15.73 -4.99
C TYR A 33 -15.14 14.42 -4.40
N ASN A 34 -14.23 13.52 -4.09
CA ASN A 34 -14.53 12.28 -3.39
C ASN A 34 -13.43 11.98 -2.37
N VAL A 35 -13.83 11.40 -1.23
CA VAL A 35 -12.90 10.90 -0.23
C VAL A 35 -13.13 9.41 -0.09
N GLY A 36 -12.08 8.63 -0.25
CA GLY A 36 -12.17 7.17 -0.21
C GLY A 36 -10.89 6.50 0.31
N PRO A 37 -10.94 5.19 0.47
CA PRO A 37 -9.75 4.43 0.83
C PRO A 37 -8.77 4.35 -0.32
N GLY A 38 -7.49 4.42 0.00
CA GLY A 38 -6.35 4.23 -0.88
C GLY A 38 -5.20 3.54 -0.16
N GLY A 39 -4.04 3.53 -0.80
CA GLY A 39 -2.86 2.77 -0.38
C GLY A 39 -2.84 1.38 -1.01
N LYS A 40 -1.68 1.01 -1.60
CA LYS A 40 -1.54 -0.26 -2.33
C LYS A 40 -1.86 -1.46 -1.45
N GLY A 41 -1.33 -1.49 -0.22
CA GLY A 41 -1.59 -2.57 0.72
C GLY A 41 -3.06 -2.69 1.11
N CYS A 42 -3.73 -1.57 1.39
CA CYS A 42 -5.15 -1.55 1.70
C CYS A 42 -6.00 -2.04 0.52
N ASN A 43 -5.70 -1.57 -0.69
CA ASN A 43 -6.41 -2.00 -1.90
C ASN A 43 -6.25 -3.49 -2.16
N GLN A 44 -5.05 -4.05 -1.96
CA GLN A 44 -4.79 -5.49 -2.09
C GLN A 44 -5.54 -6.29 -1.02
N ALA A 45 -5.53 -5.86 0.24
CA ALA A 45 -6.27 -6.53 1.31
C ALA A 45 -7.79 -6.54 1.03
N ILE A 46 -8.35 -5.42 0.58
CA ILE A 46 -9.76 -5.31 0.20
C ILE A 46 -10.08 -6.22 -1.00
N ALA A 47 -9.23 -6.25 -2.01
CA ALA A 47 -9.42 -7.12 -3.17
C ALA A 47 -9.43 -8.59 -2.77
N ILE A 48 -8.50 -9.03 -1.92
CA ILE A 48 -8.44 -10.40 -1.40
C ILE A 48 -9.73 -10.75 -0.65
N SER A 49 -10.18 -9.88 0.27
CA SER A 49 -11.42 -10.11 1.03
C SER A 49 -12.63 -10.22 0.12
N ARG A 50 -12.80 -9.30 -0.83
CA ARG A 50 -13.92 -9.32 -1.79
C ARG A 50 -13.94 -10.54 -2.70
N LEU A 51 -12.79 -11.16 -2.94
CA LEU A 51 -12.66 -12.43 -3.67
C LEU A 51 -12.88 -13.66 -2.76
N GLY A 52 -13.29 -13.47 -1.51
CA GLY A 52 -13.54 -14.55 -0.55
C GLY A 52 -12.28 -15.07 0.14
N GLY A 53 -11.13 -14.41 -0.03
CA GLY A 53 -9.89 -14.78 0.64
C GLY A 53 -9.88 -14.36 2.12
N ASN A 54 -9.32 -15.20 2.99
CA ASN A 54 -9.16 -14.88 4.41
C ASN A 54 -7.86 -14.10 4.61
N VAL A 55 -7.97 -12.77 4.80
CA VAL A 55 -6.86 -11.83 4.85
C VAL A 55 -6.72 -11.16 6.22
N SER A 56 -5.48 -11.00 6.69
CA SER A 56 -5.10 -10.04 7.73
C SER A 56 -4.36 -8.88 7.10
N PHE A 57 -4.68 -7.67 7.52
CA PHE A 57 -3.99 -6.46 7.08
C PHE A 57 -3.25 -5.83 8.25
N ILE A 58 -1.92 -5.66 8.11
CA ILE A 58 -1.06 -4.97 9.06
C ILE A 58 -0.73 -3.61 8.47
N SER A 59 -1.06 -2.55 9.20
CA SER A 59 -0.79 -1.16 8.82
C SER A 59 -0.66 -0.28 10.05
N LYS A 60 -0.27 0.97 9.85
CA LYS A 60 -0.24 1.99 10.90
C LYS A 60 -0.99 3.23 10.42
N ILE A 61 -1.85 3.79 11.26
CA ILE A 61 -2.68 4.96 10.98
C ILE A 61 -2.56 5.98 12.12
N GLY A 62 -2.95 7.21 11.88
CA GLY A 62 -3.12 8.22 12.92
C GLY A 62 -4.42 8.03 13.71
N LYS A 63 -4.52 8.69 14.86
CA LYS A 63 -5.77 8.83 15.61
C LYS A 63 -6.51 10.08 15.16
N ASP A 64 -7.02 10.05 13.93
CA ASP A 64 -7.70 11.18 13.27
C ASP A 64 -8.88 10.68 12.41
N ASN A 65 -9.61 11.60 11.79
CA ASN A 65 -10.77 11.28 10.96
C ASN A 65 -10.45 10.34 9.79
N TYR A 66 -9.24 10.40 9.24
CA TYR A 66 -8.81 9.49 8.17
C TYR A 66 -8.41 8.11 8.71
N GLY A 67 -7.93 8.04 9.95
CA GLY A 67 -7.77 6.78 10.68
C GLY A 67 -9.13 6.10 10.93
N GLU A 68 -10.15 6.86 11.30
CA GLU A 68 -11.53 6.35 11.42
C GLU A 68 -12.06 5.87 10.06
N LEU A 69 -11.77 6.58 8.97
CA LEU A 69 -12.10 6.13 7.61
C LEU A 69 -11.44 4.79 7.31
N ALA A 70 -10.16 4.60 7.70
CA ALA A 70 -9.46 3.33 7.52
C ALA A 70 -10.18 2.19 8.26
N LEU A 71 -10.46 2.34 9.55
CA LEU A 71 -11.12 1.32 10.37
C LEU A 71 -12.52 0.97 9.82
N ASN A 72 -13.32 1.99 9.48
CA ASN A 72 -14.64 1.79 8.87
C ASN A 72 -14.56 1.06 7.51
N THR A 73 -13.52 1.37 6.72
CA THR A 73 -13.27 0.69 5.44
C THR A 73 -12.96 -0.78 5.64
N LEU A 74 -12.09 -1.12 6.59
CA LEU A 74 -11.74 -2.49 6.90
C LEU A 74 -12.96 -3.27 7.40
N LYS A 75 -13.71 -2.71 8.34
CA LYS A 75 -14.95 -3.30 8.86
C LYS A 75 -15.97 -3.58 7.75
N LYS A 76 -16.18 -2.64 6.83
CA LYS A 76 -17.09 -2.78 5.69
C LYS A 76 -16.67 -3.92 4.74
N ASN A 77 -15.38 -4.24 4.68
CA ASN A 77 -14.83 -5.31 3.86
C ASN A 77 -14.49 -6.57 4.69
N GLU A 78 -15.03 -6.72 5.90
CA GLU A 78 -14.87 -7.89 6.78
C GLU A 78 -13.40 -8.21 7.12
N ILE A 79 -12.53 -7.18 7.15
CA ILE A 79 -11.13 -7.29 7.53
C ILE A 79 -10.99 -6.84 8.99
N SER A 80 -10.38 -7.68 9.85
CA SER A 80 -10.18 -7.34 11.26
C SER A 80 -9.26 -6.13 11.42
N GLU A 81 -9.67 -5.19 12.29
CA GLU A 81 -8.90 -4.00 12.64
C GLU A 81 -7.83 -4.25 13.72
N GLU A 82 -7.82 -5.43 14.36
CA GLU A 82 -6.93 -5.77 15.47
C GLU A 82 -5.43 -5.65 15.13
N ASN A 83 -5.09 -5.68 13.84
CA ASN A 83 -3.72 -5.63 13.35
C ASN A 83 -3.32 -4.24 12.85
N ILE A 84 -4.21 -3.26 13.02
CA ILE A 84 -3.93 -1.86 12.71
C ILE A 84 -3.31 -1.19 13.92
N LEU A 85 -2.09 -0.69 13.74
CA LEU A 85 -1.40 0.12 14.73
C LEU A 85 -1.94 1.56 14.67
N GLN A 86 -2.19 2.17 15.83
CA GLN A 86 -2.66 3.54 15.91
C GLN A 86 -1.62 4.44 16.59
N ASP A 87 -1.24 5.51 15.92
CA ASP A 87 -0.29 6.50 16.41
C ASP A 87 -1.03 7.78 16.83
N GLY A 88 -0.77 8.27 18.05
CA GLY A 88 -1.37 9.51 18.53
C GLY A 88 -0.60 10.77 18.12
N ASN A 89 0.61 10.63 17.59
CA ASN A 89 1.52 11.72 17.26
C ASN A 89 1.70 11.93 15.76
N GLN A 90 1.28 10.96 14.94
CA GLN A 90 1.36 11.01 13.49
C GLN A 90 -0.02 11.01 12.86
N GLN A 91 -0.19 11.74 11.76
CA GLN A 91 -1.43 11.74 11.00
C GLN A 91 -1.53 10.51 10.10
N THR A 92 -2.75 10.09 9.81
CA THR A 92 -3.01 9.11 8.75
C THR A 92 -2.60 9.67 7.40
N GLY A 93 -2.05 8.82 6.53
CA GLY A 93 -1.64 9.22 5.20
C GLY A 93 -2.81 9.72 4.35
N VAL A 94 -2.50 10.65 3.45
CA VAL A 94 -3.48 11.21 2.49
C VAL A 94 -2.86 11.32 1.11
N ALA A 95 -3.69 11.16 0.07
CA ALA A 95 -3.34 11.47 -1.30
C ALA A 95 -4.28 12.54 -1.86
N GLY A 96 -3.71 13.64 -2.34
CA GLY A 96 -4.42 14.64 -3.14
C GLY A 96 -4.34 14.25 -4.61
N ILE A 97 -5.47 14.01 -5.23
CA ILE A 97 -5.57 13.50 -6.61
C ILE A 97 -6.35 14.51 -7.46
N LEU A 98 -5.68 15.12 -8.42
CA LEU A 98 -6.31 15.99 -9.41
C LEU A 98 -6.61 15.17 -10.66
N VAL A 99 -7.86 15.20 -11.12
CA VAL A 99 -8.33 14.42 -12.27
C VAL A 99 -8.87 15.36 -13.34
N ASP A 100 -8.32 15.25 -14.54
CA ASP A 100 -8.85 15.85 -15.77
C ASP A 100 -9.94 14.93 -16.31
N GLU A 101 -11.21 15.37 -16.25
CA GLU A 101 -12.37 14.58 -16.70
C GLU A 101 -12.42 14.37 -18.21
N ASN A 102 -11.78 15.26 -19.00
CA ASN A 102 -11.79 15.16 -20.45
C ASN A 102 -10.81 14.11 -20.97
N THR A 103 -9.68 13.95 -20.28
CA THR A 103 -8.59 13.05 -20.74
C THR A 103 -8.40 11.82 -19.86
N GLY A 104 -8.97 11.81 -18.64
CA GLY A 104 -8.73 10.79 -17.62
C GLY A 104 -7.34 10.87 -16.97
N LYS A 105 -6.50 11.83 -17.37
CA LYS A 105 -5.18 12.03 -16.76
C LYS A 105 -5.30 12.54 -15.33
N ASN A 106 -4.32 12.19 -14.51
CA ASN A 106 -4.28 12.64 -13.12
C ASN A 106 -2.89 13.15 -12.72
N ALA A 107 -2.88 13.91 -11.63
CA ALA A 107 -1.68 14.28 -10.89
C ALA A 107 -1.91 13.95 -9.42
N ILE A 108 -0.97 13.28 -8.79
CA ILE A 108 -1.12 12.76 -7.44
C ILE A 108 0.04 13.24 -6.57
N ASN A 109 -0.33 13.73 -5.37
CA ASN A 109 0.62 14.02 -4.30
C ASN A 109 0.25 13.18 -3.08
N VAL A 110 1.17 12.33 -2.60
CA VAL A 110 0.94 11.41 -1.48
C VAL A 110 1.78 11.82 -0.28
N ILE A 111 1.12 11.91 0.87
CA ILE A 111 1.74 12.02 2.18
C ILE A 111 1.46 10.72 2.91
N VAL A 112 2.49 9.90 3.13
CA VAL A 112 2.32 8.55 3.71
C VAL A 112 1.90 8.59 5.18
N GLY A 113 2.38 9.58 5.94
CA GLY A 113 1.98 9.76 7.34
C GLY A 113 2.48 8.66 8.28
N ALA A 114 1.63 8.23 9.22
CA ALA A 114 1.95 7.28 10.29
C ALA A 114 2.69 6.00 9.84
N PRO A 115 2.41 5.40 8.69
CA PRO A 115 3.16 4.23 8.22
C PRO A 115 4.67 4.43 8.09
N THR A 116 5.16 5.66 7.87
CA THR A 116 6.60 5.96 7.79
C THR A 116 7.33 5.73 9.11
N SER A 117 6.61 5.75 10.23
CA SER A 117 7.15 5.57 11.58
C SER A 117 6.98 4.15 12.13
N ILE A 118 6.50 3.20 11.31
CA ILE A 118 6.38 1.81 11.73
C ILE A 118 7.75 1.20 12.03
N THR A 119 7.86 0.46 13.12
CA THR A 119 9.13 -0.11 13.59
C THR A 119 9.10 -1.63 13.58
N ILE A 120 10.29 -2.24 13.57
CA ILE A 120 10.44 -3.71 13.69
C ILE A 120 9.84 -4.20 15.02
N ASP A 121 10.00 -3.45 16.10
CA ASP A 121 9.46 -3.84 17.42
C ASP A 121 7.91 -3.85 17.42
N GLU A 122 7.28 -2.91 16.73
CA GLU A 122 5.82 -2.91 16.56
C GLU A 122 5.36 -4.13 15.74
N ILE A 123 6.07 -4.44 14.66
CA ILE A 123 5.79 -5.62 13.82
C ILE A 123 6.01 -6.91 14.60
N ASN A 124 7.04 -7.01 15.42
CA ASN A 124 7.32 -8.20 16.22
C ASN A 124 6.16 -8.58 17.15
N LYS A 125 5.35 -7.61 17.58
CA LYS A 125 4.12 -7.89 18.35
C LYS A 125 3.04 -8.59 17.49
N LYS A 126 3.13 -8.52 16.17
CA LYS A 126 2.21 -9.12 15.18
C LYS A 126 2.88 -10.24 14.36
N ILE A 127 4.15 -10.54 14.63
CA ILE A 127 4.97 -11.42 13.78
C ILE A 127 4.38 -12.82 13.58
N ASN A 128 3.62 -13.31 14.56
CA ASN A 128 2.96 -14.61 14.48
C ASN A 128 1.87 -14.68 13.39
N LEU A 129 1.29 -13.55 12.99
CA LEU A 129 0.38 -13.51 11.84
C LEU A 129 1.14 -13.84 10.57
N ILE A 130 2.30 -13.20 10.38
CA ILE A 130 3.16 -13.43 9.22
C ILE A 130 3.61 -14.89 9.20
N LYS A 131 4.17 -15.40 10.31
CA LYS A 131 4.68 -16.77 10.41
C LYS A 131 3.66 -17.87 10.16
N LYS A 132 2.37 -17.61 10.43
CA LYS A 132 1.28 -18.58 10.28
C LYS A 132 0.52 -18.46 8.96
N SER A 133 0.84 -17.48 8.14
CA SER A 133 0.21 -17.28 6.84
C SER A 133 0.75 -18.27 5.79
N LYS A 134 -0.07 -18.60 4.82
CA LYS A 134 0.38 -19.31 3.60
C LYS A 134 1.07 -18.35 2.64
N ILE A 135 0.56 -17.10 2.56
CA ILE A 135 1.05 -16.06 1.67
C ILE A 135 1.31 -14.78 2.46
N PHE A 136 2.44 -14.16 2.21
CA PHE A 136 2.78 -12.83 2.70
C PHE A 136 2.96 -11.89 1.52
N LEU A 137 2.20 -10.79 1.50
CA LEU A 137 2.19 -9.79 0.43
C LEU A 137 2.57 -8.43 0.99
N THR A 138 3.50 -7.73 0.33
CA THR A 138 3.91 -6.38 0.71
C THR A 138 4.32 -5.53 -0.50
N GLN A 139 4.58 -4.25 -0.27
CA GLN A 139 4.97 -3.26 -1.28
C GLN A 139 6.18 -2.46 -0.75
N LEU A 140 6.57 -1.38 -1.46
CA LEU A 140 7.69 -0.53 -1.06
C LEU A 140 7.26 0.84 -0.50
N GLU A 141 6.05 0.92 0.07
CA GLU A 141 5.52 2.15 0.68
C GLU A 141 5.89 2.30 2.16
N LEU A 142 6.43 1.25 2.78
CA LEU A 142 6.90 1.22 4.18
C LEU A 142 8.43 1.35 4.28
N PRO A 143 8.99 1.60 5.48
CA PRO A 143 10.43 1.57 5.68
C PRO A 143 11.04 0.25 5.20
N LYS A 144 12.07 0.32 4.35
CA LYS A 144 12.67 -0.86 3.69
C LYS A 144 13.21 -1.89 4.68
N ASN A 145 13.76 -1.46 5.80
CA ASN A 145 14.25 -2.36 6.85
C ASN A 145 13.11 -3.19 7.47
N VAL A 146 11.94 -2.58 7.66
CA VAL A 146 10.74 -3.27 8.18
C VAL A 146 10.21 -4.25 7.13
N THR A 147 10.09 -3.81 5.89
CA THR A 147 9.63 -4.65 4.77
C THR A 147 10.54 -5.87 4.60
N LEU A 148 11.86 -5.68 4.59
CA LEU A 148 12.83 -6.76 4.47
C LEU A 148 12.77 -7.72 5.66
N HIS A 149 12.66 -7.20 6.89
CA HIS A 149 12.50 -8.02 8.09
C HIS A 149 11.29 -8.96 7.98
N CYS A 150 10.16 -8.43 7.50
CA CYS A 150 8.94 -9.22 7.33
C CYS A 150 9.06 -10.26 6.20
N LEU A 151 9.67 -9.90 5.06
CA LEU A 151 9.93 -10.83 3.96
C LEU A 151 10.81 -11.99 4.41
N LYS A 152 11.92 -11.72 5.12
CA LYS A 152 12.79 -12.75 5.70
C LYS A 152 12.01 -13.68 6.62
N THR A 153 11.28 -13.09 7.58
CA THR A 153 10.49 -13.87 8.54
C THR A 153 9.44 -14.75 7.86
N ALA A 154 8.75 -14.23 6.85
CA ALA A 154 7.76 -14.98 6.08
C ALA A 154 8.42 -16.14 5.32
N LYS A 155 9.52 -15.86 4.62
CA LYS A 155 10.27 -16.87 3.85
C LYS A 155 10.80 -17.99 4.73
N GLU A 156 11.44 -17.65 5.85
CA GLU A 156 11.96 -18.61 6.85
C GLU A 156 10.84 -19.46 7.48
N SER A 157 9.62 -18.95 7.51
CA SER A 157 8.44 -19.65 8.03
C SER A 157 7.71 -20.50 6.98
N GLY A 158 8.22 -20.54 5.73
CA GLY A 158 7.63 -21.32 4.64
C GLY A 158 6.43 -20.65 3.95
N CYS A 159 6.23 -19.34 4.16
CA CYS A 159 5.22 -18.59 3.42
C CYS A 159 5.66 -18.38 1.97
N ILE A 160 4.71 -18.35 1.06
CA ILE A 160 4.91 -17.76 -0.28
C ILE A 160 5.00 -16.25 -0.12
N THR A 161 6.10 -15.66 -0.57
CA THR A 161 6.36 -14.21 -0.43
C THR A 161 6.14 -13.49 -1.74
N ILE A 162 5.35 -12.42 -1.70
CA ILE A 162 5.02 -11.61 -2.86
C ILE A 162 5.42 -10.15 -2.58
N LEU A 163 6.24 -9.57 -3.45
CA LEU A 163 6.54 -8.14 -3.42
C LEU A 163 5.98 -7.46 -4.67
N ASN A 164 5.08 -6.51 -4.46
CA ASN A 164 4.75 -5.52 -5.46
C ASN A 164 5.73 -4.34 -5.31
N PRO A 165 6.68 -4.13 -6.24
CA PRO A 165 7.80 -3.21 -6.04
C PRO A 165 7.41 -1.74 -6.33
N ALA A 166 6.31 -1.32 -5.77
CA ALA A 166 5.70 0.00 -5.95
C ALA A 166 5.69 0.83 -4.65
N PRO A 167 6.11 2.11 -4.69
CA PRO A 167 6.76 2.78 -5.82
C PRO A 167 8.16 2.22 -6.08
N ALA A 168 8.58 2.23 -7.35
CA ALA A 168 9.91 1.74 -7.73
C ALA A 168 11.00 2.47 -6.96
N SER A 169 11.89 1.72 -6.34
CA SER A 169 13.02 2.25 -5.59
C SER A 169 14.09 1.19 -5.43
N GLU A 170 15.36 1.59 -5.36
CA GLU A 170 16.47 0.64 -5.16
C GLU A 170 16.24 -0.26 -3.95
N ILE A 171 16.43 -1.57 -4.13
CA ILE A 171 16.38 -2.59 -3.10
C ILE A 171 17.68 -3.40 -3.11
N SER A 172 18.08 -3.89 -1.93
CA SER A 172 19.29 -4.73 -1.82
C SER A 172 19.05 -6.13 -2.38
N LYS A 173 20.15 -6.84 -2.68
CA LYS A 173 20.09 -8.25 -3.09
C LYS A 173 19.28 -9.11 -2.12
N GLU A 174 19.35 -8.83 -0.83
CA GLU A 174 18.60 -9.57 0.19
C GLU A 174 17.09 -9.55 0.00
N PHE A 175 16.52 -8.52 -0.66
CA PHE A 175 15.10 -8.54 -1.01
C PHE A 175 14.80 -9.68 -1.97
N TYR A 176 15.58 -9.80 -3.05
CA TYR A 176 15.36 -10.82 -4.08
C TYR A 176 15.50 -12.25 -3.51
N ASP A 177 16.43 -12.46 -2.57
CA ASP A 177 16.64 -13.75 -1.92
C ASP A 177 15.41 -14.19 -1.07
N ASN A 178 14.53 -13.26 -0.72
CA ASN A 178 13.37 -13.49 0.14
C ASN A 178 12.01 -13.29 -0.56
N ILE A 179 11.99 -13.27 -1.90
CA ILE A 179 10.79 -13.07 -2.71
C ILE A 179 10.58 -14.29 -3.62
N ASP A 180 9.35 -14.83 -3.64
CA ASP A 180 8.94 -15.87 -4.58
C ASP A 180 8.30 -15.25 -5.83
N PHE A 181 7.52 -14.18 -5.66
CA PHE A 181 6.85 -13.48 -6.74
C PHE A 181 7.14 -11.98 -6.67
N PHE A 182 7.63 -11.45 -7.78
CA PHE A 182 7.92 -10.03 -7.97
C PHE A 182 6.97 -9.50 -9.05
N THR A 183 6.09 -8.53 -8.71
CA THR A 183 4.95 -8.12 -9.55
C THR A 183 5.03 -6.65 -9.94
N PRO A 184 6.02 -6.25 -10.77
CA PRO A 184 6.15 -4.88 -11.26
C PRO A 184 5.12 -4.59 -12.37
N ASN A 185 4.73 -3.32 -12.51
CA ASN A 185 4.17 -2.81 -13.75
C ASN A 185 5.29 -2.50 -14.76
N GLU A 186 4.96 -2.01 -15.96
CA GLU A 186 5.92 -1.74 -17.03
C GLU A 186 7.00 -0.73 -16.59
N THR A 187 6.61 0.35 -15.93
CA THR A 187 7.52 1.40 -15.44
C THR A 187 8.45 0.88 -14.33
N GLU A 188 7.91 0.09 -13.44
CA GLU A 188 8.67 -0.55 -12.36
C GLU A 188 9.64 -1.59 -12.94
N ALA A 189 9.19 -2.40 -13.89
CA ALA A 189 10.05 -3.38 -14.56
C ALA A 189 11.19 -2.68 -15.34
N GLU A 190 10.91 -1.59 -16.04
CA GLU A 190 11.93 -0.76 -16.69
C GLU A 190 12.96 -0.24 -15.67
N PHE A 191 12.49 0.23 -14.49
CA PHE A 191 13.38 0.71 -13.42
C PHE A 191 14.36 -0.39 -12.94
N TYR A 192 13.89 -1.62 -12.74
CA TYR A 192 14.72 -2.69 -12.20
C TYR A 192 15.59 -3.39 -13.24
N THR A 193 15.19 -3.40 -14.49
CA THR A 193 15.92 -4.11 -15.57
C THR A 193 16.73 -3.18 -16.47
N GLY A 194 16.38 -1.89 -16.52
CA GLY A 194 16.92 -0.94 -17.50
C GLY A 194 16.38 -1.19 -18.92
N ILE A 195 15.44 -2.11 -19.10
CA ILE A 195 14.84 -2.48 -20.39
C ILE A 195 13.48 -1.81 -20.50
N LYS A 196 13.30 -0.98 -21.54
CA LYS A 196 12.00 -0.36 -21.82
C LYS A 196 11.06 -1.40 -22.40
N ILE A 197 9.92 -1.58 -21.72
CA ILE A 197 8.90 -2.54 -22.17
C ILE A 197 8.00 -1.83 -23.20
N THR A 198 8.00 -2.33 -24.42
CA THR A 198 7.21 -1.80 -25.55
C THR A 198 6.18 -2.80 -26.09
N ASN A 199 6.32 -4.06 -25.72
CA ASN A 199 5.41 -5.15 -26.13
C ASN A 199 5.50 -6.34 -25.16
N GLU A 200 4.59 -7.32 -25.31
CA GLU A 200 4.46 -8.49 -24.44
C GLU A 200 5.66 -9.46 -24.44
N LYS A 201 6.64 -9.28 -25.33
CA LYS A 201 7.82 -10.16 -25.44
C LYS A 201 9.06 -9.62 -24.72
N GLU A 202 9.01 -8.37 -24.26
CA GLU A 202 10.03 -7.70 -23.45
C GLU A 202 9.70 -7.79 -21.97
#